data_affcf770e6edd977caed6d154f731897
#
_entry.id   affcf770e6edd977caed6d154f731897
#
_cell.length_a   1.000
_cell.length_b   1.000
_cell.length_c   1.000
_cell.angle_alpha   90.00
_cell.angle_beta   90.00
_cell.angle_gamma   90.00
#
_symmetry.space_group_name_H-M   'P 1'
#
loop_
_entity.id
_entity.type
_entity.pdbx_description
1 polymer ?
#
loop_
_entity_poly.entity_id
_entity_poly.type
_entity_poly.pdbx_seq_one_letter_code
_entity_poly.pdbx_strand_id
1 'polypeptide(L)'
;MRPHAPTLKERTYEHQPAVLPGNKPVGIGQGYSTIALIPSIGGSWALPLRHERITSWDNPIAKAAQQLAQACQYLQHRPIVLFDSEYGCAPLVEATGAIEADKLMRICSNRCLWSTPGSYSGKGRPKVHGNLFKLNNSQTWWEPEQTWETQQPKIGTIRLKQWDNLHFRGCPKHSMTLILVERLDTVTGRLKTQPLWLVWLGIQMPPLAEIWQLYLRRFALEHWYRLAKQTLHWTVPQLSTPEQCERWSDLMPLLTWQLWLAQDLVKEIRLPWQKPLAQLTPGRVAQSMLPLLIKIGSPAIAPKPRGNSTRWPPGKTRAPRCHYPVVKKGKG
;
A
#
# COMPACT_ATOMS: atom_id res chain seq x y z
N MET A 1 -2.34 -8.22 -9.77
CA MET A 1 -3.14 -9.18 -10.53
C MET A 1 -2.28 -10.38 -10.84
N ARG A 2 -2.76 -11.60 -10.64
CA ARG A 2 -2.05 -12.82 -11.06
C ARG A 2 -2.66 -13.35 -12.35
N PRO A 3 -2.29 -12.92 -13.50
CA PRO A 3 -2.69 -13.58 -14.73
C PRO A 3 -1.80 -14.81 -14.88
N HIS A 4 -2.31 -15.94 -14.42
CA HIS A 4 -1.64 -17.22 -14.57
C HIS A 4 -1.60 -17.71 -16.03
N ALA A 5 -2.35 -17.02 -16.90
CA ALA A 5 -2.42 -17.42 -18.28
C ALA A 5 -1.15 -17.05 -19.04
N PRO A 6 -0.39 -18.01 -19.57
CA PRO A 6 0.73 -17.69 -20.46
C PRO A 6 0.28 -16.95 -21.71
N THR A 7 -1.01 -16.82 -21.92
CA THR A 7 -1.66 -16.06 -23.00
C THR A 7 -1.82 -14.57 -22.75
N LEU A 8 -1.50 -14.07 -21.54
CA LEU A 8 -1.50 -12.64 -21.25
C LEU A 8 -0.17 -12.02 -21.68
N LYS A 9 -0.25 -10.91 -22.42
CA LYS A 9 0.90 -10.09 -22.82
C LYS A 9 1.47 -9.28 -21.65
N GLU A 10 2.73 -8.91 -21.74
CA GLU A 10 3.42 -7.98 -20.84
C GLU A 10 3.34 -8.37 -19.35
N ARG A 11 3.41 -9.66 -19.04
CA ARG A 11 3.57 -10.14 -17.67
C ARG A 11 5.00 -9.88 -17.21
N THR A 12 5.13 -9.41 -15.98
CA THR A 12 6.43 -9.17 -15.34
C THR A 12 6.64 -10.11 -14.14
N TYR A 13 7.88 -10.22 -13.70
CA TYR A 13 8.20 -10.88 -12.43
C TYR A 13 7.87 -9.92 -11.29
N GLU A 14 6.99 -10.38 -10.39
CA GLU A 14 6.57 -9.61 -9.21
C GLU A 14 7.04 -10.30 -7.96
N HIS A 15 7.78 -9.58 -7.11
CA HIS A 15 8.17 -10.09 -5.80
C HIS A 15 6.93 -10.28 -4.92
N GLN A 16 6.87 -11.40 -4.18
CA GLN A 16 5.77 -11.69 -3.26
C GLN A 16 6.35 -12.09 -1.91
N PRO A 17 5.94 -11.42 -0.82
CA PRO A 17 6.41 -11.77 0.53
C PRO A 17 5.92 -13.15 0.99
N ALA A 18 4.77 -13.61 0.46
CA ALA A 18 4.28 -14.95 0.75
C ALA A 18 4.88 -15.97 -0.21
N VAL A 19 5.40 -17.05 0.32
CA VAL A 19 5.96 -18.16 -0.45
C VAL A 19 4.84 -18.78 -1.31
N LEU A 20 5.02 -18.75 -2.62
CA LEU A 20 4.13 -19.41 -3.58
C LEU A 20 4.39 -20.92 -3.60
N PRO A 21 3.44 -21.74 -4.10
CA PRO A 21 3.70 -23.15 -4.37
C PRO A 21 4.99 -23.32 -5.17
N GLY A 22 5.90 -24.19 -4.71
CA GLY A 22 7.24 -24.36 -5.27
C GLY A 22 8.32 -23.50 -4.63
N ASN A 23 8.05 -22.88 -3.48
CA ASN A 23 9.01 -22.14 -2.62
C ASN A 23 9.69 -20.94 -3.29
N LYS A 24 9.03 -20.32 -4.26
CA LYS A 24 9.55 -19.16 -4.98
C LYS A 24 8.95 -17.85 -4.46
N PRO A 25 9.77 -16.86 -4.08
CA PRO A 25 9.28 -15.54 -3.63
C PRO A 25 8.83 -14.65 -4.79
N VAL A 26 8.76 -15.18 -6.02
CA VAL A 26 8.46 -14.43 -7.23
C VAL A 26 7.25 -15.02 -7.92
N GLY A 27 6.23 -14.18 -8.13
CA GLY A 27 5.08 -14.48 -8.98
C GLY A 27 5.24 -13.87 -10.38
N ILE A 28 4.44 -14.36 -11.32
CA ILE A 28 4.35 -13.78 -12.66
C ILE A 28 2.99 -13.11 -12.79
N GLY A 29 2.98 -11.84 -13.19
CA GLY A 29 1.74 -11.10 -13.28
C GLY A 29 1.92 -9.67 -13.79
N GLN A 30 0.96 -8.84 -13.48
CA GLN A 30 1.02 -7.39 -13.67
C GLN A 30 0.92 -6.71 -12.31
N GLY A 31 1.89 -5.85 -11.99
CA GLY A 31 1.90 -5.02 -10.79
C GLY A 31 0.98 -3.81 -10.95
N TYR A 32 0.44 -3.34 -9.83
CA TYR A 32 -0.38 -2.13 -9.76
C TYR A 32 0.08 -1.27 -8.60
N SER A 33 0.14 0.03 -8.84
CA SER A 33 0.35 1.06 -7.82
C SER A 33 -1.00 1.67 -7.45
N THR A 34 -1.23 1.85 -6.15
CA THR A 34 -2.49 2.39 -5.64
C THR A 34 -2.23 3.44 -4.58
N ILE A 35 -2.83 4.60 -4.75
CA ILE A 35 -2.97 5.60 -3.69
C ILE A 35 -4.44 5.70 -3.31
N ALA A 36 -4.73 5.67 -1.99
CA ALA A 36 -6.09 5.67 -1.48
C ALA A 36 -6.25 6.62 -0.30
N LEU A 37 -7.41 7.23 -0.19
CA LEU A 37 -7.84 7.98 0.96
C LEU A 37 -8.35 7.01 2.04
N ILE A 38 -7.97 7.26 3.30
CA ILE A 38 -8.48 6.52 4.46
C ILE A 38 -9.37 7.49 5.26
N PRO A 39 -10.71 7.38 5.13
CA PRO A 39 -11.62 8.42 5.60
C PRO A 39 -11.78 8.46 7.12
N SER A 40 -11.57 7.36 7.84
CA SER A 40 -11.83 7.28 9.27
C SER A 40 -10.77 6.52 10.06
N ILE A 41 -10.69 6.81 11.37
CA ILE A 41 -9.85 6.06 12.31
C ILE A 41 -10.56 4.76 12.69
N GLY A 42 -9.84 3.63 12.63
CA GLY A 42 -10.36 2.31 13.01
C GLY A 42 -11.27 1.63 11.99
N GLY A 43 -11.55 2.27 10.87
CA GLY A 43 -12.31 1.69 9.76
C GLY A 43 -11.46 0.79 8.86
N SER A 44 -12.12 -0.06 8.08
CA SER A 44 -11.49 -0.90 7.04
C SER A 44 -11.65 -0.31 5.62
N TRP A 45 -12.13 0.92 5.54
CA TRP A 45 -12.31 1.62 4.27
C TRP A 45 -10.98 2.22 3.79
N ALA A 46 -10.64 1.93 2.55
CA ALA A 46 -9.68 2.67 1.76
C ALA A 46 -10.32 2.98 0.40
N LEU A 47 -10.34 4.25 0.04
CA LEU A 47 -10.99 4.76 -1.16
C LEU A 47 -9.91 5.09 -2.19
N PRO A 48 -9.69 4.26 -3.21
CA PRO A 48 -8.65 4.50 -4.19
C PRO A 48 -8.90 5.81 -4.95
N LEU A 49 -7.88 6.67 -4.95
CA LEU A 49 -7.82 7.89 -5.74
C LEU A 49 -7.16 7.63 -7.10
N ARG A 50 -6.15 6.75 -7.10
CA ARG A 50 -5.48 6.25 -8.30
C ARG A 50 -5.18 4.77 -8.12
N HIS A 51 -5.36 4.01 -9.20
CA HIS A 51 -5.04 2.59 -9.26
C HIS A 51 -4.56 2.25 -10.67
N GLU A 52 -3.26 2.17 -10.88
CA GLU A 52 -2.65 2.13 -12.18
C GLU A 52 -1.68 0.97 -12.33
N ARG A 53 -1.64 0.37 -13.51
CA ARG A 53 -0.68 -0.68 -13.83
C ARG A 53 0.74 -0.11 -13.84
N ILE A 54 1.66 -0.89 -13.27
CA ILE A 54 3.10 -0.67 -13.38
C ILE A 54 3.59 -1.46 -14.59
N THR A 55 3.98 -0.76 -15.64
CA THR A 55 4.49 -1.39 -16.86
C THR A 55 5.93 -1.89 -16.66
N SER A 56 6.47 -2.61 -17.64
CA SER A 56 7.88 -3.04 -17.62
C SER A 56 8.88 -1.88 -17.69
N TRP A 57 8.44 -0.71 -18.12
CA TRP A 57 9.24 0.52 -18.22
C TRP A 57 9.11 1.44 -17.03
N ASP A 58 8.05 1.28 -16.22
CA ASP A 58 7.81 2.12 -15.06
C ASP A 58 8.74 1.75 -13.89
N ASN A 59 9.26 2.77 -13.24
CA ASN A 59 9.83 2.65 -11.91
C ASN A 59 8.71 2.78 -10.87
N PRO A 60 8.47 1.79 -9.97
CA PRO A 60 7.40 1.84 -8.97
C PRO A 60 7.47 3.08 -8.07
N ILE A 61 8.69 3.54 -7.72
CA ILE A 61 8.89 4.72 -6.87
C ILE A 61 8.48 5.99 -7.61
N ALA A 62 8.93 6.15 -8.85
CA ALA A 62 8.56 7.30 -9.68
C ALA A 62 7.04 7.32 -9.94
N LYS A 63 6.43 6.16 -10.18
CA LYS A 63 4.97 6.01 -10.34
C LYS A 63 4.23 6.46 -9.08
N ALA A 64 4.66 6.00 -7.91
CA ALA A 64 4.04 6.40 -6.64
C ALA A 64 4.19 7.91 -6.37
N ALA A 65 5.35 8.50 -6.66
CA ALA A 65 5.58 9.94 -6.55
C ALA A 65 4.67 10.74 -7.49
N GLN A 66 4.53 10.30 -8.75
CA GLN A 66 3.63 10.91 -9.72
C GLN A 66 2.16 10.84 -9.25
N GLN A 67 1.71 9.68 -8.79
CA GLN A 67 0.35 9.51 -8.26
C GLN A 67 0.10 10.39 -7.05
N LEU A 68 1.08 10.52 -6.16
CA LEU A 68 0.98 11.41 -5.00
C LEU A 68 0.86 12.86 -5.43
N ALA A 69 1.71 13.33 -6.35
CA ALA A 69 1.65 14.69 -6.87
C ALA A 69 0.29 15.00 -7.49
N GLN A 70 -0.25 14.08 -8.29
CA GLN A 70 -1.57 14.21 -8.89
C GLN A 70 -2.69 14.22 -7.84
N ALA A 71 -2.63 13.35 -6.83
CA ALA A 71 -3.64 13.31 -5.77
C ALA A 71 -3.66 14.60 -4.95
N CYS A 72 -2.49 15.14 -4.61
CA CYS A 72 -2.37 16.38 -3.83
C CYS A 72 -2.97 17.60 -4.53
N GLN A 73 -3.06 17.61 -5.86
CA GLN A 73 -3.70 18.71 -6.60
C GLN A 73 -5.21 18.86 -6.32
N TYR A 74 -5.85 17.79 -5.88
CA TYR A 74 -7.28 17.76 -5.59
C TYR A 74 -7.60 17.86 -4.09
N LEU A 75 -6.58 17.82 -3.22
CA LEU A 75 -6.76 17.88 -1.78
C LEU A 75 -6.67 19.32 -1.30
N GLN A 76 -7.65 19.77 -0.50
CA GLN A 76 -7.69 21.12 0.07
C GLN A 76 -6.68 21.30 1.22
N HIS A 77 -6.25 20.22 1.84
CA HIS A 77 -5.35 20.24 2.99
C HIS A 77 -4.13 19.35 2.72
N ARG A 78 -3.02 19.70 3.36
CA ARG A 78 -1.80 18.90 3.33
C ARG A 78 -2.05 17.50 3.91
N PRO A 79 -1.95 16.44 3.12
CA PRO A 79 -2.22 15.09 3.61
C PRO A 79 -1.02 14.51 4.36
N ILE A 80 -1.30 13.57 5.26
CA ILE A 80 -0.30 12.65 5.79
C ILE A 80 -0.37 11.36 4.96
N VAL A 81 0.74 11.00 4.33
CA VAL A 81 0.83 9.84 3.44
C VAL A 81 1.59 8.71 4.11
N LEU A 82 1.02 7.52 4.10
CA LEU A 82 1.58 6.34 4.75
C LEU A 82 2.20 5.42 3.71
N PHE A 83 3.50 5.13 3.84
CA PHE A 83 4.22 4.29 2.90
C PHE A 83 4.71 2.98 3.55
N ASP A 84 4.71 1.91 2.76
CA ASP A 84 5.29 0.62 3.15
C ASP A 84 6.83 0.64 3.09
N SER A 85 7.44 -0.41 3.59
CA SER A 85 8.89 -0.58 3.62
C SER A 85 9.56 -0.64 2.24
N GLU A 86 8.84 -1.00 1.19
CA GLU A 86 9.34 -0.92 -0.19
C GLU A 86 9.62 0.52 -0.63
N TYR A 87 8.86 1.46 -0.10
CA TYR A 87 8.96 2.89 -0.38
C TYR A 87 9.85 3.64 0.62
N GLY A 88 10.27 3.02 1.71
CA GLY A 88 11.14 3.61 2.73
C GLY A 88 12.60 3.73 2.27
N CYS A 89 12.89 4.59 1.31
CA CYS A 89 14.20 4.72 0.66
C CYS A 89 14.48 6.14 0.16
N ALA A 90 15.78 6.45 -0.02
CA ALA A 90 16.23 7.75 -0.50
C ALA A 90 15.58 8.18 -1.85
N PRO A 91 15.44 7.31 -2.86
CA PRO A 91 14.79 7.70 -4.12
C PRO A 91 13.35 8.22 -3.96
N LEU A 92 12.55 7.65 -3.03
CA LEU A 92 11.20 8.17 -2.80
C LEU A 92 11.25 9.53 -2.11
N VAL A 93 12.09 9.68 -1.10
CA VAL A 93 12.26 10.95 -0.38
C VAL A 93 12.63 12.07 -1.35
N GLU A 94 13.59 11.82 -2.24
CA GLU A 94 14.01 12.79 -3.27
C GLU A 94 12.88 13.08 -4.27
N ALA A 95 12.24 12.04 -4.81
CA ALA A 95 11.16 12.18 -5.80
C ALA A 95 9.92 12.89 -5.25
N THR A 96 9.70 12.84 -3.94
CA THR A 96 8.55 13.47 -3.27
C THR A 96 8.90 14.72 -2.47
N GLY A 97 10.15 15.17 -2.49
CA GLY A 97 10.64 16.28 -1.68
C GLY A 97 9.89 17.59 -1.91
N ALA A 98 9.50 17.88 -3.16
CA ALA A 98 8.76 19.08 -3.54
C ALA A 98 7.23 18.95 -3.40
N ILE A 99 6.71 17.75 -3.05
CA ILE A 99 5.27 17.53 -2.95
C ILE A 99 4.78 17.98 -1.56
N GLU A 100 3.75 18.80 -1.52
CA GLU A 100 3.13 19.30 -0.29
C GLU A 100 2.32 18.19 0.42
N ALA A 101 3.02 17.28 1.03
CA ALA A 101 2.49 16.18 1.83
C ALA A 101 3.45 15.84 2.96
N ASP A 102 2.92 15.49 4.12
CA ASP A 102 3.69 14.89 5.19
C ASP A 102 3.75 13.38 4.99
N LYS A 103 4.88 12.76 5.29
CA LYS A 103 5.15 11.38 4.92
C LYS A 103 5.57 10.57 6.15
N LEU A 104 4.87 9.50 6.41
CA LEU A 104 5.21 8.51 7.43
C LEU A 104 5.52 7.19 6.74
N MET A 105 6.78 6.79 6.75
CA MET A 105 7.27 5.65 6.00
C MET A 105 7.82 4.57 6.92
N ARG A 106 7.49 3.32 6.67
CA ARG A 106 8.24 2.21 7.26
C ARG A 106 9.55 2.04 6.53
N ILE A 107 10.62 1.77 7.27
CA ILE A 107 11.93 1.41 6.71
C ILE A 107 12.37 0.03 7.21
N CYS A 108 13.13 -0.67 6.38
CA CYS A 108 13.67 -1.98 6.75
C CYS A 108 14.79 -1.84 7.78
N SER A 109 14.88 -2.78 8.70
CA SER A 109 15.90 -2.78 9.76
C SER A 109 17.36 -2.85 9.27
N ASN A 110 17.59 -3.26 8.03
CA ASN A 110 18.93 -3.28 7.42
C ASN A 110 19.37 -1.93 6.85
N ARG A 111 18.58 -0.86 7.02
CA ARG A 111 18.92 0.48 6.55
C ARG A 111 19.87 1.19 7.50
N CYS A 112 20.60 2.15 6.92
CA CYS A 112 21.47 3.06 7.65
C CYS A 112 21.02 4.50 7.38
N LEU A 113 21.05 5.32 8.42
CA LEU A 113 20.84 6.75 8.37
C LEU A 113 22.07 7.47 8.90
N TRP A 114 22.18 8.76 8.66
CA TRP A 114 23.27 9.61 9.12
C TRP A 114 22.69 10.85 9.80
N SER A 115 23.35 11.27 10.87
CA SER A 115 23.04 12.57 11.46
C SER A 115 23.56 13.70 10.57
N THR A 116 23.12 14.93 10.84
CA THR A 116 23.73 16.13 10.29
C THR A 116 25.20 16.20 10.72
N PRO A 117 26.09 16.68 9.85
CA PRO A 117 27.49 16.88 10.24
C PRO A 117 27.58 17.98 11.29
N GLY A 118 28.59 17.88 12.17
CA GLY A 118 28.93 18.95 13.09
C GLY A 118 29.44 20.19 12.36
N SER A 119 29.72 21.25 13.14
CA SER A 119 30.24 22.53 12.64
C SER A 119 31.48 22.34 11.75
N TYR A 120 31.50 23.07 10.64
CA TYR A 120 32.64 23.01 9.71
C TYR A 120 33.89 23.66 10.34
N SER A 121 35.01 22.94 10.35
CA SER A 121 36.26 23.38 10.94
C SER A 121 37.05 24.42 10.11
N GLY A 122 36.52 24.82 8.93
CA GLY A 122 37.21 25.74 8.01
C GLY A 122 38.30 25.13 7.16
N LYS A 123 38.65 23.85 7.37
CA LYS A 123 39.71 23.16 6.63
C LYS A 123 39.18 21.95 5.83
N GLY A 124 39.58 21.87 4.57
CA GLY A 124 39.22 20.77 3.67
C GLY A 124 37.77 20.89 3.13
N ARG A 125 37.24 19.79 2.55
CA ARG A 125 35.87 19.73 2.06
C ARG A 125 34.90 19.56 3.23
N PRO A 126 33.82 20.37 3.32
CA PRO A 126 32.79 20.17 4.35
C PRO A 126 32.23 18.74 4.34
N LYS A 127 32.06 18.15 5.52
CA LYS A 127 31.41 16.85 5.65
C LYS A 127 29.93 17.00 5.28
N VAL A 128 29.41 16.05 4.54
CA VAL A 128 27.97 15.99 4.17
C VAL A 128 27.18 15.18 5.19
N HIS A 129 27.83 14.23 5.86
CA HIS A 129 27.21 13.30 6.79
C HIS A 129 27.93 13.37 8.14
N GLY A 130 27.18 13.28 9.21
CA GLY A 130 27.69 13.12 10.57
C GLY A 130 27.83 11.64 10.96
N ASN A 131 27.38 11.29 12.17
CA ASN A 131 27.48 9.93 12.71
C ASN A 131 26.54 8.96 11.98
N LEU A 132 27.02 7.74 11.83
CA LEU A 132 26.26 6.65 11.23
C LEU A 132 25.34 5.99 12.26
N PHE A 133 24.06 5.86 11.91
CA PHE A 133 23.05 5.15 12.67
C PHE A 133 22.59 3.92 11.89
N LYS A 134 22.95 2.70 12.36
CA LYS A 134 22.51 1.43 11.77
C LYS A 134 21.32 0.90 12.53
N LEU A 135 20.17 0.70 11.86
CA LEU A 135 18.95 0.28 12.53
C LEU A 135 19.02 -1.12 13.15
N ASN A 136 19.87 -1.98 12.61
CA ASN A 136 20.11 -3.35 13.10
C ASN A 136 21.30 -3.48 14.06
N ASN A 137 21.93 -2.37 14.45
CA ASN A 137 23.07 -2.38 15.38
C ASN A 137 22.91 -1.28 16.44
N SER A 138 22.44 -1.67 17.60
CA SER A 138 22.22 -0.76 18.73
C SER A 138 23.47 -0.06 19.27
N GLN A 139 24.67 -0.58 19.00
CA GLN A 139 25.92 0.07 19.39
C GLN A 139 26.17 1.39 18.61
N THR A 140 25.48 1.60 17.52
CA THR A 140 25.55 2.83 16.72
C THR A 140 24.48 3.85 17.09
N TRP A 141 23.60 3.52 18.04
CA TRP A 141 22.53 4.41 18.47
C TRP A 141 23.05 5.30 19.60
N TRP A 142 22.63 6.54 19.58
CA TRP A 142 22.77 7.45 20.70
C TRP A 142 21.46 7.56 21.46
N GLU A 143 21.48 8.26 22.59
CA GLU A 143 20.26 8.47 23.38
C GLU A 143 19.16 9.12 22.54
N PRO A 144 17.91 8.61 22.61
CA PRO A 144 16.79 9.19 21.89
C PRO A 144 16.45 10.57 22.48
N GLU A 145 16.06 11.50 21.62
CA GLU A 145 15.60 12.83 22.02
C GLU A 145 14.27 12.75 22.79
N GLN A 146 13.45 11.73 22.48
CA GLN A 146 12.19 11.49 23.19
C GLN A 146 11.93 9.99 23.30
N THR A 147 11.38 9.60 24.45
CA THR A 147 10.84 8.25 24.68
C THR A 147 9.43 8.34 25.24
N TRP A 148 8.55 7.48 24.75
CA TRP A 148 7.18 7.38 25.21
C TRP A 148 6.80 5.92 25.39
N GLU A 149 6.03 5.64 26.46
CA GLU A 149 5.61 4.27 26.77
C GLU A 149 4.15 4.25 27.24
N THR A 150 3.40 3.25 26.81
CA THR A 150 2.03 3.02 27.27
C THR A 150 1.74 1.53 27.37
N GLN A 151 0.85 1.17 28.29
CA GLN A 151 0.31 -0.18 28.38
C GLN A 151 -1.03 -0.25 27.64
N GLN A 152 -1.12 -1.16 26.68
CA GLN A 152 -2.33 -1.41 25.92
C GLN A 152 -2.93 -2.77 26.31
N PRO A 153 -4.20 -2.82 26.75
CA PRO A 153 -4.89 -4.08 26.99
C PRO A 153 -4.80 -4.99 25.76
N LYS A 154 -4.49 -6.28 25.93
CA LYS A 154 -4.34 -7.29 24.86
C LYS A 154 -3.11 -7.15 23.96
N ILE A 155 -2.46 -6.00 23.90
CA ILE A 155 -1.29 -5.80 23.04
C ILE A 155 0.01 -5.95 23.83
N GLY A 156 0.06 -5.45 25.03
CA GLY A 156 1.25 -5.36 25.87
C GLY A 156 1.74 -3.93 26.00
N THR A 157 2.96 -3.75 26.42
CA THR A 157 3.60 -2.44 26.51
C THR A 157 4.10 -2.02 25.14
N ILE A 158 3.74 -0.81 24.73
CA ILE A 158 4.26 -0.16 23.50
C ILE A 158 5.22 0.92 23.94
N ARG A 159 6.48 0.81 23.47
CA ARG A 159 7.53 1.80 23.71
C ARG A 159 7.94 2.41 22.39
N LEU A 160 8.01 3.73 22.36
CA LEU A 160 8.51 4.50 21.22
C LEU A 160 9.76 5.26 21.61
N LYS A 161 10.72 5.31 20.72
CA LYS A 161 11.94 6.11 20.82
C LYS A 161 12.09 6.95 19.57
N GLN A 162 12.51 8.20 19.71
CA GLN A 162 12.62 9.17 18.63
C GLN A 162 14.04 9.70 18.53
N TRP A 163 14.52 9.85 17.31
CA TRP A 163 15.75 10.52 16.96
C TRP A 163 15.50 11.50 15.82
N ASP A 164 15.93 12.74 15.99
CA ASP A 164 15.70 13.79 15.03
C ASP A 164 16.94 14.06 14.14
N ASN A 165 16.73 14.81 13.08
CA ASN A 165 17.79 15.29 12.19
C ASN A 165 18.64 14.17 11.54
N LEU A 166 18.00 13.08 11.19
CA LEU A 166 18.60 11.99 10.43
C LEU A 166 18.26 12.12 8.94
N HIS A 167 19.13 11.57 8.09
CA HIS A 167 18.89 11.55 6.65
C HIS A 167 19.43 10.27 6.01
N PHE A 168 18.92 9.91 4.85
CA PHE A 168 19.53 8.88 4.01
C PHE A 168 20.79 9.42 3.35
N ARG A 169 21.79 8.56 3.14
CA ARG A 169 23.04 8.96 2.46
C ARG A 169 22.81 9.58 1.09
N GLY A 170 21.83 9.05 0.33
CA GLY A 170 21.53 9.52 -1.03
C GLY A 170 20.75 10.82 -1.10
N CYS A 171 20.18 11.32 0.01
CA CYS A 171 19.40 12.56 0.04
C CYS A 171 19.64 13.37 1.34
N PRO A 172 20.84 13.92 1.55
CA PRO A 172 21.23 14.60 2.80
C PRO A 172 20.46 15.91 3.03
N LYS A 173 19.82 16.46 2.02
CA LYS A 173 19.02 17.69 2.12
C LYS A 173 17.69 17.50 2.83
N HIS A 174 17.22 16.26 2.96
CA HIS A 174 15.94 15.93 3.57
C HIS A 174 16.14 15.35 4.96
N SER A 175 16.06 16.24 5.97
CA SER A 175 16.07 15.83 7.37
C SER A 175 14.78 15.13 7.74
N MET A 176 14.91 14.05 8.53
CA MET A 176 13.79 13.18 8.94
C MET A 176 13.88 12.89 10.43
N THR A 177 12.74 12.60 11.04
CA THR A 177 12.65 12.01 12.38
C THR A 177 12.53 10.51 12.27
N LEU A 178 13.41 9.79 12.94
CA LEU A 178 13.39 8.32 13.05
C LEU A 178 12.61 7.92 14.31
N ILE A 179 11.76 6.93 14.19
CA ILE A 179 10.94 6.43 15.30
C ILE A 179 11.06 4.90 15.35
N LEU A 180 11.45 4.39 16.52
CA LEU A 180 11.43 2.96 16.83
C LEU A 180 10.18 2.66 17.62
N VAL A 181 9.37 1.71 17.15
CA VAL A 181 8.21 1.20 17.85
C VAL A 181 8.50 -0.23 18.31
N GLU A 182 8.55 -0.43 19.62
CA GLU A 182 8.79 -1.71 20.26
C GLU A 182 7.50 -2.20 20.92
N ARG A 183 7.17 -3.46 20.74
CA ARG A 183 6.11 -4.13 21.47
C ARG A 183 6.72 -5.09 22.47
N LEU A 184 6.52 -4.80 23.75
CA LEU A 184 7.11 -5.54 24.85
C LEU A 184 6.07 -6.41 25.55
N ASP A 185 6.52 -7.50 26.10
CA ASP A 185 5.74 -8.28 27.03
C ASP A 185 5.65 -7.55 28.37
N THR A 186 4.46 -7.41 28.93
CA THR A 186 4.22 -6.66 30.16
C THR A 186 4.86 -7.28 31.41
N VAL A 187 5.11 -8.58 31.39
CA VAL A 187 5.67 -9.32 32.53
C VAL A 187 7.19 -9.43 32.42
N THR A 188 7.66 -9.84 31.23
CA THR A 188 9.08 -10.13 31.02
C THR A 188 9.88 -8.96 30.48
N GLY A 189 9.23 -7.89 29.98
CA GLY A 189 9.87 -6.77 29.32
C GLY A 189 10.54 -7.12 27.98
N ARG A 190 10.42 -8.35 27.52
CA ARG A 190 11.05 -8.81 26.27
C ARG A 190 10.21 -8.39 25.03
N LEU A 191 10.90 -8.22 23.90
CA LEU A 191 10.26 -7.96 22.64
C LEU A 191 9.31 -9.11 22.24
N LYS A 192 8.02 -8.80 22.01
CA LYS A 192 7.02 -9.75 21.50
C LYS A 192 7.10 -9.93 19.98
N THR A 193 7.52 -8.92 19.27
CA THR A 193 7.57 -8.89 17.81
C THR A 193 8.82 -8.15 17.35
N GLN A 194 9.17 -8.32 16.07
CA GLN A 194 10.23 -7.51 15.45
C GLN A 194 9.88 -6.03 15.59
N PRO A 195 10.85 -5.18 15.98
CA PRO A 195 10.65 -3.75 16.08
C PRO A 195 10.22 -3.14 14.75
N LEU A 196 9.38 -2.12 14.82
CA LEU A 196 8.94 -1.38 13.65
C LEU A 196 9.70 -0.06 13.58
N TRP A 197 10.40 0.16 12.48
CA TRP A 197 11.10 1.38 12.19
C TRP A 197 10.27 2.27 11.28
N LEU A 198 10.00 3.49 11.72
CA LEU A 198 9.28 4.51 10.98
C LEU A 198 10.17 5.74 10.80
N VAL A 199 9.98 6.44 9.70
CA VAL A 199 10.55 7.78 9.48
C VAL A 199 9.42 8.75 9.15
N TRP A 200 9.49 9.91 9.78
CA TRP A 200 8.65 11.05 9.49
C TRP A 200 9.41 12.09 8.66
N LEU A 201 8.78 12.56 7.60
CA LEU A 201 9.24 13.69 6.79
C LEU A 201 8.05 14.62 6.56
N GLY A 202 8.02 15.74 7.24
CA GLY A 202 6.90 16.68 7.18
C GLY A 202 7.12 17.92 8.02
N ILE A 203 6.13 18.82 8.02
CA ILE A 203 6.24 20.10 8.74
C ILE A 203 6.01 19.90 10.24
N GLN A 204 4.92 19.23 10.60
CA GLN A 204 4.53 19.02 11.99
C GLN A 204 4.19 17.55 12.24
N MET A 205 5.06 16.87 12.98
CA MET A 205 4.83 15.49 13.35
C MET A 205 3.70 15.41 14.41
N PRO A 206 2.74 14.49 14.25
CA PRO A 206 1.79 14.16 15.32
C PRO A 206 2.51 13.74 16.60
N PRO A 207 1.86 13.86 17.76
CA PRO A 207 2.43 13.38 19.02
C PRO A 207 2.95 11.95 18.92
N LEU A 208 4.06 11.65 19.58
CA LEU A 208 4.69 10.33 19.54
C LEU A 208 3.71 9.22 19.96
N ALA A 209 2.79 9.52 20.87
CA ALA A 209 1.72 8.64 21.31
C ALA A 209 0.79 8.16 20.16
N GLU A 210 0.62 8.97 19.12
CA GLU A 210 -0.34 8.73 18.04
C GLU A 210 0.31 8.19 16.76
N ILE A 211 1.61 8.44 16.57
CA ILE A 211 2.30 8.18 15.30
C ILE A 211 2.24 6.70 14.86
N TRP A 212 2.37 5.78 15.80
CA TRP A 212 2.31 4.36 15.50
C TRP A 212 0.89 3.90 15.13
N GLN A 213 -0.14 4.46 15.79
CA GLN A 213 -1.54 4.19 15.47
C GLN A 213 -1.90 4.75 14.10
N LEU A 214 -1.39 5.94 13.78
CA LEU A 214 -1.53 6.54 12.46
C LEU A 214 -0.94 5.61 11.37
N TYR A 215 0.25 5.07 11.60
CA TYR A 215 0.84 4.12 10.65
C TYR A 215 -0.01 2.85 10.46
N LEU A 216 -0.64 2.35 11.52
CA LEU A 216 -1.50 1.16 11.43
C LEU A 216 -2.71 1.35 10.51
N ARG A 217 -3.16 2.59 10.29
CA ARG A 217 -4.24 2.90 9.34
C ARG A 217 -3.92 2.46 7.92
N ARG A 218 -2.65 2.31 7.57
CA ARG A 218 -2.21 1.77 6.27
C ARG A 218 -2.82 0.40 5.96
N PHE A 219 -3.11 -0.41 6.98
CA PHE A 219 -3.72 -1.73 6.79
C PHE A 219 -5.10 -1.67 6.12
N ALA A 220 -5.77 -0.52 6.11
CA ALA A 220 -7.00 -0.34 5.35
C ALA A 220 -6.80 -0.59 3.85
N LEU A 221 -5.63 -0.24 3.29
CA LEU A 221 -5.30 -0.53 1.89
C LEU A 221 -5.12 -2.04 1.64
N GLU A 222 -4.57 -2.78 2.60
CA GLU A 222 -4.47 -4.24 2.50
C GLU A 222 -5.86 -4.89 2.55
N HIS A 223 -6.76 -4.37 3.38
CA HIS A 223 -8.16 -4.80 3.40
C HIS A 223 -8.86 -4.50 2.07
N TRP A 224 -8.59 -3.34 1.46
CA TRP A 224 -9.11 -3.03 0.14
C TRP A 224 -8.61 -4.01 -0.93
N TYR A 225 -7.33 -4.35 -0.96
CA TYR A 225 -6.82 -5.37 -1.88
C TYR A 225 -7.47 -6.74 -1.66
N ARG A 226 -7.77 -7.08 -0.42
CA ARG A 226 -8.51 -8.31 -0.10
C ARG A 226 -9.93 -8.24 -0.63
N LEU A 227 -10.66 -7.16 -0.40
CA LEU A 227 -12.01 -6.92 -0.96
C LEU A 227 -11.98 -7.03 -2.48
N ALA A 228 -11.10 -6.30 -3.15
CA ALA A 228 -10.99 -6.31 -4.60
C ALA A 228 -10.73 -7.72 -5.16
N LYS A 229 -9.84 -8.49 -4.54
CA LYS A 229 -9.50 -9.84 -4.99
C LYS A 229 -10.55 -10.88 -4.66
N GLN A 230 -11.14 -10.84 -3.47
CA GLN A 230 -12.03 -11.90 -2.97
C GLN A 230 -13.51 -11.62 -3.23
N THR A 231 -13.96 -10.37 -3.08
CA THR A 231 -15.36 -9.98 -3.21
C THR A 231 -15.69 -9.39 -4.59
N LEU A 232 -14.82 -8.52 -5.11
CA LEU A 232 -15.03 -7.89 -6.42
C LEU A 232 -14.39 -8.70 -7.58
N HIS A 233 -13.81 -9.85 -7.28
CA HIS A 233 -13.25 -10.79 -8.27
C HIS A 233 -12.19 -10.20 -9.20
N TRP A 234 -11.42 -9.20 -8.74
CA TRP A 234 -10.40 -8.51 -9.54
C TRP A 234 -9.42 -9.47 -10.24
N THR A 235 -9.06 -10.58 -9.59
CA THR A 235 -8.05 -11.53 -10.11
C THR A 235 -8.63 -12.78 -10.77
N VAL A 236 -9.95 -12.86 -10.90
CA VAL A 236 -10.64 -14.05 -11.43
C VAL A 236 -10.61 -14.11 -12.97
N PRO A 237 -10.89 -13.02 -13.72
CA PRO A 237 -10.91 -13.09 -15.18
C PRO A 237 -9.56 -13.41 -15.79
N GLN A 238 -9.56 -14.27 -16.78
CA GLN A 238 -8.39 -14.61 -17.60
C GLN A 238 -8.36 -13.69 -18.83
N LEU A 239 -7.74 -12.55 -18.67
CA LEU A 239 -7.61 -11.52 -19.70
C LEU A 239 -6.36 -11.78 -20.54
N SER A 240 -6.36 -11.32 -21.79
CA SER A 240 -5.30 -11.60 -22.76
C SER A 240 -4.42 -10.40 -23.07
N THR A 241 -4.91 -9.18 -22.86
CA THR A 241 -4.16 -7.96 -23.15
C THR A 241 -4.06 -7.01 -21.94
N PRO A 242 -3.02 -6.19 -21.87
CA PRO A 242 -2.86 -5.18 -20.83
C PRO A 242 -4.07 -4.24 -20.73
N GLU A 243 -4.62 -3.80 -21.86
CA GLU A 243 -5.76 -2.88 -21.92
C GLU A 243 -7.04 -3.50 -21.32
N GLN A 244 -7.22 -4.81 -21.52
CA GLN A 244 -8.32 -5.53 -20.85
C GLN A 244 -8.11 -5.59 -19.35
N CYS A 245 -6.86 -5.81 -18.90
CA CYS A 245 -6.51 -5.81 -17.49
C CYS A 245 -6.72 -4.44 -16.85
N GLU A 246 -6.33 -3.37 -17.52
CA GLU A 246 -6.51 -2.00 -17.05
C GLU A 246 -7.99 -1.66 -16.92
N ARG A 247 -8.78 -1.83 -17.98
CA ARG A 247 -10.23 -1.60 -17.94
C ARG A 247 -10.95 -2.41 -16.85
N TRP A 248 -10.55 -3.65 -16.63
CA TRP A 248 -11.11 -4.46 -15.56
C TRP A 248 -10.66 -3.94 -14.18
N SER A 249 -9.41 -3.53 -14.05
CA SER A 249 -8.86 -3.00 -12.81
C SER A 249 -9.48 -1.65 -12.43
N ASP A 250 -9.80 -0.80 -13.40
CA ASP A 250 -10.46 0.51 -13.19
C ASP A 250 -11.86 0.39 -12.59
N LEU A 251 -12.52 -0.76 -12.76
CA LEU A 251 -13.80 -1.02 -12.10
C LEU A 251 -13.66 -1.17 -10.58
N MET A 252 -12.49 -1.58 -10.06
CA MET A 252 -12.31 -1.82 -8.62
C MET A 252 -12.42 -0.54 -7.78
N PRO A 253 -11.76 0.58 -8.14
CA PRO A 253 -12.01 1.88 -7.53
C PRO A 253 -13.47 2.32 -7.64
N LEU A 254 -14.06 2.25 -8.82
CA LEU A 254 -15.45 2.68 -9.06
C LEU A 254 -16.44 1.94 -8.16
N LEU A 255 -16.36 0.61 -8.12
CA LEU A 255 -17.19 -0.22 -7.25
C LEU A 255 -16.95 0.10 -5.77
N THR A 256 -15.72 0.41 -5.37
CA THR A 256 -15.41 0.79 -3.99
C THR A 256 -16.07 2.11 -3.62
N TRP A 257 -16.01 3.12 -4.51
CA TRP A 257 -16.69 4.39 -4.29
C TRP A 257 -18.22 4.24 -4.28
N GLN A 258 -18.80 3.39 -5.13
CA GLN A 258 -20.22 3.07 -5.09
C GLN A 258 -20.62 2.44 -3.74
N LEU A 259 -19.82 1.49 -3.23
CA LEU A 259 -20.08 0.91 -1.90
C LEU A 259 -19.96 1.94 -0.79
N TRP A 260 -19.00 2.86 -0.87
CA TRP A 260 -18.85 3.96 0.09
C TRP A 260 -20.08 4.86 0.10
N LEU A 261 -20.55 5.29 -1.06
CA LEU A 261 -21.76 6.13 -1.19
C LEU A 261 -23.03 5.40 -0.75
N ALA A 262 -23.06 4.08 -0.88
CA ALA A 262 -24.23 3.28 -0.51
C ALA A 262 -24.26 2.90 0.98
N GLN A 263 -23.20 3.12 1.76
CA GLN A 263 -23.09 2.60 3.13
C GLN A 263 -24.23 3.04 4.06
N ASP A 264 -24.73 4.27 3.87
CA ASP A 264 -25.83 4.83 4.68
C ASP A 264 -27.21 4.54 4.07
N LEU A 265 -27.28 4.00 2.86
CA LEU A 265 -28.51 3.69 2.13
C LEU A 265 -28.90 2.22 2.26
N VAL A 266 -27.93 1.33 2.52
CA VAL A 266 -28.19 -0.10 2.64
C VAL A 266 -28.67 -0.45 4.04
N LYS A 267 -29.67 -1.33 4.12
CA LYS A 267 -30.01 -2.00 5.38
C LYS A 267 -29.15 -3.21 5.54
N GLU A 268 -28.37 -3.28 6.64
CA GLU A 268 -27.46 -4.39 6.88
C GLU A 268 -28.16 -5.75 6.86
N ILE A 269 -27.73 -6.64 5.98
CA ILE A 269 -28.11 -8.05 5.95
C ILE A 269 -26.98 -8.86 6.57
N ARG A 270 -27.21 -9.41 7.77
CA ARG A 270 -26.24 -10.16 8.52
C ARG A 270 -26.40 -11.65 8.33
N LEU A 271 -25.29 -12.34 8.23
CA LEU A 271 -25.26 -13.78 8.39
C LEU A 271 -25.36 -14.15 9.89
N PRO A 272 -25.86 -15.36 10.24
CA PRO A 272 -26.15 -15.72 11.65
C PRO A 272 -24.96 -15.56 12.62
N TRP A 273 -23.73 -15.76 12.13
CA TRP A 273 -22.50 -15.64 12.93
C TRP A 273 -21.89 -14.23 12.95
N GLN A 274 -22.44 -13.30 12.22
CA GLN A 274 -21.90 -11.95 12.11
C GLN A 274 -22.47 -11.04 13.21
N LYS A 275 -21.55 -10.37 13.94
CA LYS A 275 -21.92 -9.36 14.95
C LYS A 275 -22.34 -8.05 14.27
N PRO A 276 -23.25 -7.27 14.88
CA PRO A 276 -23.56 -5.93 14.42
C PRO A 276 -22.32 -5.04 14.46
N LEU A 277 -22.21 -4.10 13.53
CA LEU A 277 -21.14 -3.12 13.43
C LEU A 277 -21.70 -1.72 13.57
N ALA A 278 -20.99 -0.82 14.27
CA ALA A 278 -21.35 0.60 14.35
C ALA A 278 -21.18 1.29 12.99
N GLN A 279 -20.16 0.88 12.23
CA GLN A 279 -19.93 1.34 10.87
C GLN A 279 -19.73 0.11 9.96
N LEU A 280 -20.46 0.08 8.84
CA LEU A 280 -20.39 -1.03 7.91
C LEU A 280 -19.04 -1.05 7.19
N THR A 281 -18.44 -2.22 7.11
CA THR A 281 -17.24 -2.44 6.30
C THR A 281 -17.60 -2.58 4.82
N PRO A 282 -16.66 -2.36 3.88
CA PRO A 282 -16.94 -2.53 2.44
C PRO A 282 -17.58 -3.87 2.09
N GLY A 283 -17.12 -4.96 2.72
CA GLY A 283 -17.70 -6.29 2.50
C GLY A 283 -19.12 -6.44 3.01
N ARG A 284 -19.48 -5.75 4.13
CA ARG A 284 -20.84 -5.76 4.66
C ARG A 284 -21.79 -4.96 3.80
N VAL A 285 -21.34 -3.82 3.28
CA VAL A 285 -22.12 -3.04 2.32
C VAL A 285 -22.34 -3.85 1.04
N ALA A 286 -21.31 -4.47 0.48
CA ALA A 286 -21.41 -5.32 -0.70
C ALA A 286 -22.40 -6.48 -0.51
N GLN A 287 -22.37 -7.13 0.66
CA GLN A 287 -23.32 -8.19 1.03
C GLN A 287 -24.76 -7.70 1.07
N SER A 288 -24.97 -6.42 1.44
CA SER A 288 -26.30 -5.81 1.63
C SER A 288 -26.79 -5.01 0.43
N MET A 289 -26.07 -4.98 -0.69
CA MET A 289 -26.39 -4.15 -1.86
C MET A 289 -27.64 -4.61 -2.63
N LEU A 290 -27.94 -5.91 -2.64
CA LEU A 290 -28.97 -6.44 -3.54
C LEU A 290 -30.34 -5.78 -3.37
N PRO A 291 -30.92 -5.58 -2.16
CA PRO A 291 -32.19 -4.89 -2.00
C PRO A 291 -32.17 -3.45 -2.49
N LEU A 292 -31.03 -2.74 -2.31
CA LEU A 292 -30.87 -1.39 -2.82
C LEU A 292 -30.87 -1.36 -4.35
N LEU A 293 -30.14 -2.28 -4.99
CA LEU A 293 -30.10 -2.39 -6.44
C LEU A 293 -31.47 -2.71 -7.04
N ILE A 294 -32.24 -3.59 -6.40
CA ILE A 294 -33.63 -3.89 -6.83
C ILE A 294 -34.51 -2.64 -6.73
N LYS A 295 -34.36 -1.85 -5.66
CA LYS A 295 -35.13 -0.62 -5.45
C LYS A 295 -34.77 0.48 -6.44
N ILE A 296 -33.52 0.65 -6.76
CA ILE A 296 -33.03 1.63 -7.74
C ILE A 296 -33.40 1.20 -9.15
N GLY A 297 -33.49 -0.10 -9.39
CA GLY A 297 -33.70 -0.67 -10.72
C GLY A 297 -32.42 -0.69 -11.55
N SER A 298 -32.52 -1.16 -12.77
CA SER A 298 -31.39 -1.19 -13.72
C SER A 298 -31.83 -0.48 -15.01
N PRO A 299 -31.06 0.50 -15.49
CA PRO A 299 -31.31 1.09 -16.81
C PRO A 299 -30.92 0.13 -17.95
N ALA A 300 -30.24 -0.97 -17.61
CA ALA A 300 -29.78 -1.94 -18.61
C ALA A 300 -30.95 -2.83 -19.07
N ILE A 301 -31.10 -2.96 -20.36
CA ILE A 301 -31.96 -3.98 -20.95
C ILE A 301 -31.39 -5.34 -20.60
N ALA A 302 -32.22 -6.28 -20.16
CA ALA A 302 -31.79 -7.64 -19.88
C ALA A 302 -31.01 -8.20 -21.09
N PRO A 303 -29.83 -8.79 -20.88
CA PRO A 303 -29.04 -9.32 -21.99
C PRO A 303 -29.86 -10.39 -22.72
N LYS A 304 -29.95 -10.27 -24.02
CA LYS A 304 -30.57 -11.31 -24.84
C LYS A 304 -29.91 -12.65 -24.55
N PRO A 305 -30.67 -13.74 -24.39
CA PRO A 305 -30.09 -15.06 -24.23
C PRO A 305 -29.10 -15.30 -25.38
N ARG A 306 -27.87 -15.70 -25.06
CA ARG A 306 -26.93 -16.14 -26.09
C ARG A 306 -27.56 -17.33 -26.81
N GLY A 307 -27.86 -17.15 -28.09
CA GLY A 307 -28.16 -18.27 -28.94
C GLY A 307 -27.01 -19.29 -28.95
N ASN A 308 -27.27 -20.53 -29.25
CA ASN A 308 -26.23 -21.56 -29.41
C ASN A 308 -25.15 -21.01 -30.34
N SER A 309 -23.90 -20.96 -29.88
CA SER A 309 -22.79 -20.61 -30.75
C SER A 309 -22.73 -21.62 -31.91
N THR A 310 -22.57 -21.11 -33.11
CA THR A 310 -22.24 -21.96 -34.27
C THR A 310 -21.03 -22.82 -33.87
N ARG A 311 -21.20 -24.12 -33.82
CA ARG A 311 -20.11 -25.05 -33.56
C ARG A 311 -19.04 -24.89 -34.63
N TRP A 312 -17.79 -25.16 -34.32
CA TRP A 312 -16.73 -25.21 -35.30
C TRP A 312 -17.14 -26.13 -36.45
N PRO A 313 -16.92 -25.72 -37.69
CA PRO A 313 -17.16 -26.60 -38.81
C PRO A 313 -16.41 -27.92 -38.66
N PRO A 314 -17.01 -29.06 -39.07
CA PRO A 314 -16.32 -30.35 -39.03
C PRO A 314 -14.93 -30.29 -39.65
N GLY A 315 -13.93 -30.86 -38.97
CA GLY A 315 -12.54 -30.86 -39.45
C GLY A 315 -11.70 -29.61 -39.17
N LYS A 316 -12.31 -28.54 -38.61
CA LYS A 316 -11.54 -27.37 -38.14
C LYS A 316 -11.22 -27.47 -36.66
N THR A 317 -9.93 -27.50 -36.33
CA THR A 317 -9.45 -27.39 -34.97
C THR A 317 -9.18 -25.93 -34.63
N ARG A 318 -9.41 -25.56 -33.37
CA ARG A 318 -9.08 -24.22 -32.88
C ARG A 318 -7.57 -24.02 -32.91
N ALA A 319 -7.10 -22.95 -33.51
CA ALA A 319 -5.69 -22.60 -33.44
C ALA A 319 -5.25 -22.48 -31.97
N PRO A 320 -4.06 -22.99 -31.61
CA PRO A 320 -3.51 -22.85 -30.29
C PRO A 320 -3.44 -21.38 -29.90
N ARG A 321 -3.76 -21.06 -28.64
CA ARG A 321 -3.58 -19.70 -28.15
C ARG A 321 -2.10 -19.34 -28.13
N CYS A 322 -1.76 -18.15 -28.61
CA CYS A 322 -0.40 -17.66 -28.55
C CYS A 322 0.06 -17.52 -27.08
N HIS A 323 1.24 -18.06 -26.78
CA HIS A 323 1.91 -17.88 -25.51
C HIS A 323 2.93 -16.75 -25.61
N TYR A 324 2.95 -15.87 -24.62
CA TYR A 324 3.85 -14.74 -24.58
C TYR A 324 4.91 -14.95 -23.49
N PRO A 325 6.17 -14.59 -23.74
CA PRO A 325 7.23 -14.64 -22.72
C PRO A 325 6.95 -13.65 -21.60
N VAL A 326 7.59 -13.88 -20.45
CA VAL A 326 7.60 -12.93 -19.35
C VAL A 326 8.58 -11.82 -19.68
N VAL A 327 8.14 -10.57 -19.56
CA VAL A 327 8.97 -9.40 -19.85
C VAL A 327 9.80 -9.06 -18.61
N LYS A 328 11.09 -8.84 -18.79
CA LYS A 328 11.96 -8.32 -17.73
C LYS A 328 11.72 -6.83 -17.59
N LYS A 329 11.62 -6.35 -16.34
CA LYS A 329 11.56 -4.90 -16.07
C LYS A 329 12.86 -4.27 -16.58
N GLY A 330 12.77 -3.21 -17.36
CA GLY A 330 13.91 -2.43 -17.81
C GLY A 330 14.65 -1.86 -16.60
N LYS A 331 15.97 -1.75 -16.72
CA LYS A 331 16.73 -0.93 -15.79
C LYS A 331 16.43 0.51 -16.17
N GLY A 332 15.57 1.20 -15.38
CA GLY A 332 15.39 2.64 -15.47
C GLY A 332 16.66 3.39 -15.07
#